data_7052b4e8d35b2cb99057e35d159513c3
#
_entry.id   7052b4e8d35b2cb99057e35d159513c3
#
_cell.length_a   1.000
_cell.length_b   1.000
_cell.length_c   1.000
_cell.angle_alpha   90.00
_cell.angle_beta   90.00
_cell.angle_gamma   90.00
#
_symmetry.space_group_name_H-M   'P 1'
#
loop_
_entity.id
_entity.type
_entity.pdbx_description
1 polymer ?
#
loop_
_entity_poly.entity_id
_entity_poly.type
_entity_poly.pdbx_seq_one_letter_code
_entity_poly.pdbx_strand_id
1 'polypeptide(L)'
;MSLKKVHDDQPVEFKFSNENLKQAEEILKKYPEKNKKSAVMPFLYLAQKQNDNWIPLSAMKYIANFLSMPYISVYEVATFYTMYNLAP
;
A
#
# COMPACT_ATOMS: atom_id res chain seq x y z
N MET A 1 -15.91 11.20 -1.90
CA MET A 1 -16.09 9.91 -1.20
C MET A 1 -15.83 8.76 -2.15
N SER A 2 -15.11 7.77 -1.68
CA SER A 2 -14.80 6.61 -2.50
C SER A 2 -16.00 5.66 -2.58
N LEU A 3 -16.25 5.15 -3.79
CA LEU A 3 -17.28 4.14 -4.01
C LEU A 3 -16.67 2.74 -4.07
N LYS A 4 -15.39 2.62 -3.79
CA LYS A 4 -14.71 1.32 -3.84
C LYS A 4 -15.18 0.42 -2.71
N LYS A 5 -15.45 -0.82 -3.06
CA LYS A 5 -15.85 -1.82 -2.10
C LYS A 5 -14.66 -2.72 -1.77
N VAL A 6 -14.42 -2.90 -0.48
CA VAL A 6 -13.35 -3.77 0.00
C VAL A 6 -13.78 -5.22 -0.19
N HIS A 7 -12.85 -6.06 -0.63
CA HIS A 7 -13.11 -7.49 -0.83
C HIS A 7 -13.45 -8.16 0.51
N ASP A 8 -14.47 -9.04 0.50
CA ASP A 8 -14.92 -9.71 1.71
C ASP A 8 -13.92 -10.72 2.25
N ASP A 9 -13.20 -11.39 1.36
CA ASP A 9 -12.23 -12.42 1.73
C ASP A 9 -10.83 -11.83 1.79
N GLN A 10 -10.43 -11.39 2.99
CA GLN A 10 -9.16 -10.71 3.19
C GLN A 10 -8.07 -11.66 3.68
N PRO A 11 -6.86 -11.61 3.09
CA PRO A 11 -5.73 -12.35 3.64
C PRO A 11 -5.37 -11.82 5.03
N VAL A 12 -4.98 -12.72 5.91
CA VAL A 12 -4.65 -12.37 7.30
C VAL A 12 -3.36 -11.57 7.37
N GLU A 13 -2.41 -11.90 6.52
CA GLU A 13 -1.10 -11.26 6.53
C GLU A 13 -0.68 -10.83 5.14
N PHE A 14 0.16 -9.81 5.11
CA PHE A 14 0.81 -9.35 3.90
C PHE A 14 2.21 -8.85 4.23
N LYS A 15 3.17 -9.16 3.39
CA LYS A 15 4.48 -8.53 3.44
C LYS A 15 5.08 -8.56 2.03
N PHE A 16 5.94 -7.61 1.74
CA PHE A 16 6.60 -7.57 0.44
C PHE A 16 7.49 -8.79 0.25
N SER A 17 7.54 -9.30 -0.97
CA SER A 17 8.53 -10.30 -1.35
C SER A 17 9.93 -9.69 -1.20
N ASN A 18 10.96 -10.53 -1.15
CA ASN A 18 12.33 -10.05 -1.05
C ASN A 18 12.67 -9.05 -2.15
N GLU A 19 12.20 -9.33 -3.35
CA GLU A 19 12.44 -8.45 -4.50
C GLU A 19 11.74 -7.11 -4.33
N ASN A 20 10.48 -7.13 -3.92
CA ASN A 20 9.74 -5.89 -3.69
C ASN A 20 10.23 -5.13 -2.47
N LEU A 21 10.74 -5.84 -1.47
CA LEU A 21 11.32 -5.18 -0.31
C LEU A 21 12.54 -4.34 -0.70
N LYS A 22 13.37 -4.86 -1.60
CA LYS A 22 14.51 -4.11 -2.11
C LYS A 22 14.05 -2.86 -2.86
N GLN A 23 13.00 -2.99 -3.67
CA GLN A 23 12.45 -1.85 -4.39
C GLN A 23 11.86 -0.82 -3.42
N ALA A 24 11.18 -1.28 -2.38
CA ALA A 24 10.63 -0.39 -1.37
C ALA A 24 11.73 0.41 -0.67
N GLU A 25 12.83 -0.24 -0.33
CA GLU A 25 13.96 0.43 0.29
C GLU A 25 14.59 1.47 -0.64
N GLU A 26 14.69 1.15 -1.92
CA GLU A 26 15.18 2.11 -2.92
C GLU A 26 14.25 3.31 -3.05
N ILE A 27 12.95 3.08 -3.02
CA ILE A 27 11.96 4.16 -3.07
C ILE A 27 12.14 5.08 -1.87
N LEU A 28 12.32 4.53 -0.68
CA LEU A 28 12.50 5.33 0.54
C LEU A 28 13.71 6.25 0.46
N LYS A 29 14.76 5.82 -0.20
CA LYS A 29 15.97 6.65 -0.36
C LYS A 29 15.70 7.91 -1.15
N LYS A 30 14.68 7.91 -1.99
CA LYS A 30 14.31 9.05 -2.83
C LYS A 30 13.44 10.06 -2.12
N TYR A 31 12.84 9.69 -0.99
CA TYR A 31 11.92 10.56 -0.26
C TYR A 31 12.47 10.88 1.12
N PRO A 32 12.73 12.15 1.43
CA PRO A 32 13.15 12.53 2.78
C PRO A 32 12.09 12.20 3.81
N GLU A 33 12.50 12.13 5.07
CA GLU A 33 11.63 11.79 6.18
C GLU A 33 10.31 12.55 6.18
N LYS A 34 10.35 13.85 5.92
CA LYS A 34 9.18 14.70 5.93
C LYS A 34 8.23 14.46 4.73
N ASN A 35 8.68 13.71 3.73
CA ASN A 35 7.88 13.44 2.53
C ASN A 35 7.47 11.98 2.42
N LYS A 36 7.38 11.28 3.55
CA LYS A 36 6.99 9.87 3.56
C LYS A 36 5.62 9.61 2.92
N LYS A 37 4.71 10.56 3.05
CA LYS A 37 3.38 10.42 2.43
C LYS A 37 3.48 10.23 0.92
N SER A 38 4.47 10.83 0.30
CA SER A 38 4.68 10.67 -1.14
C SER A 38 5.10 9.25 -1.51
N ALA A 39 5.72 8.54 -0.57
CA ALA A 39 6.13 7.15 -0.79
C ALA A 39 4.96 6.17 -0.73
N VAL A 40 3.81 6.57 -0.17
CA VAL A 40 2.63 5.70 -0.06
C VAL A 40 2.18 5.20 -1.43
N MET A 41 2.14 6.08 -2.42
CA MET A 41 1.66 5.71 -3.75
C MET A 41 2.50 4.62 -4.42
N PRO A 42 3.83 4.76 -4.54
CA PRO A 42 4.61 3.67 -5.10
C PRO A 42 4.56 2.39 -4.27
N PHE A 43 4.43 2.50 -2.95
CA PHE A 43 4.29 1.31 -2.10
C PHE A 43 2.99 0.58 -2.37
N LEU A 44 1.89 1.31 -2.52
CA LEU A 44 0.59 0.72 -2.86
C LEU A 44 0.66 0.03 -4.23
N TYR A 45 1.37 0.63 -5.16
CA TYR A 45 1.54 0.05 -6.48
C TYR A 45 2.30 -1.27 -6.42
N LEU A 46 3.37 -1.33 -5.63
CA LEU A 46 4.11 -2.58 -5.43
C LEU A 46 3.23 -3.67 -4.82
N ALA A 47 2.44 -3.30 -3.81
CA ALA A 47 1.55 -4.26 -3.15
C ALA A 47 0.49 -4.78 -4.12
N GLN A 48 -0.08 -3.89 -4.94
CA GLN A 48 -1.09 -4.26 -5.91
C GLN A 48 -0.54 -5.24 -6.94
N LYS A 49 0.64 -4.98 -7.46
CA LYS A 49 1.29 -5.87 -8.42
C LYS A 49 1.60 -7.22 -7.81
N GLN A 50 2.02 -7.24 -6.56
CA GLN A 50 2.37 -8.49 -5.89
C GLN A 50 1.14 -9.35 -5.58
N ASN A 51 0.00 -8.73 -5.31
CA ASN A 51 -1.21 -9.42 -4.87
C ASN A 51 -2.27 -9.50 -5.97
N ASP A 52 -1.90 -9.97 -7.14
CA ASP A 52 -2.83 -10.19 -8.26
C ASP A 52 -3.69 -8.98 -8.60
N ASN A 53 -3.07 -7.82 -8.58
CA ASN A 53 -3.67 -6.57 -9.03
C ASN A 53 -4.77 -6.02 -8.12
N TRP A 54 -4.71 -6.31 -6.83
CA TRP A 54 -5.57 -5.67 -5.84
C TRP A 54 -4.83 -5.55 -4.51
N ILE A 55 -5.32 -4.64 -3.65
CA ILE A 55 -4.63 -4.31 -2.39
C ILE A 55 -5.47 -4.78 -1.21
N PRO A 56 -5.02 -5.81 -0.47
CA PRO A 56 -5.73 -6.23 0.74
C PRO A 56 -5.50 -5.26 1.89
N LEU A 57 -6.40 -5.27 2.87
CA LEU A 57 -6.28 -4.40 4.04
C LEU A 57 -5.00 -4.69 4.83
N SER A 58 -4.57 -5.94 4.86
CA SER A 58 -3.32 -6.31 5.53
C SER A 58 -2.10 -5.66 4.87
N ALA A 59 -2.16 -5.44 3.53
CA ALA A 59 -1.09 -4.75 2.83
C ALA A 59 -1.04 -3.27 3.24
N MET A 60 -2.21 -2.64 3.41
CA MET A 60 -2.26 -1.26 3.86
C MET A 60 -1.68 -1.10 5.26
N LYS A 61 -1.96 -2.04 6.15
CA LYS A 61 -1.39 -2.05 7.50
C LYS A 61 0.12 -2.25 7.46
N TYR A 62 0.58 -3.14 6.61
CA TYR A 62 2.01 -3.39 6.43
C TYR A 62 2.73 -2.12 5.96
N ILE A 63 2.16 -1.44 4.95
CA ILE A 63 2.74 -0.21 4.42
C ILE A 63 2.75 0.88 5.48
N ALA A 64 1.67 1.03 6.23
CA ALA A 64 1.58 2.03 7.29
C ALA A 64 2.68 1.81 8.33
N ASN A 65 2.89 0.56 8.75
CA ASN A 65 3.95 0.23 9.69
C ASN A 65 5.32 0.48 9.09
N PHE A 66 5.51 0.12 7.84
CA PHE A 66 6.78 0.30 7.14
C PHE A 66 7.17 1.78 7.08
N LEU A 67 6.18 2.64 6.83
CA LEU A 67 6.40 4.08 6.69
C LEU A 67 6.21 4.85 8.00
N SER A 68 5.90 4.16 9.09
CA SER A 68 5.65 4.77 10.41
C SER A 68 4.58 5.86 10.34
N MET A 69 3.44 5.51 9.72
CA MET A 69 2.33 6.44 9.59
C MET A 69 1.01 5.76 9.96
N PRO A 70 -0.04 6.54 10.26
CA PRO A 70 -1.33 5.94 10.62
C PRO A 70 -1.92 5.12 9.47
N TYR A 71 -2.55 4.01 9.81
CA TYR A 71 -3.22 3.15 8.85
C TYR A 71 -4.24 3.93 8.02
N ILE A 72 -5.00 4.82 8.66
CA ILE A 72 -6.04 5.58 7.97
C ILE A 72 -5.47 6.42 6.83
N SER A 73 -4.24 6.91 6.98
CA SER A 73 -3.60 7.70 5.92
C SER A 73 -3.35 6.87 4.67
N VAL A 74 -2.93 5.61 4.83
CA VAL A 74 -2.72 4.71 3.70
C VAL A 74 -4.06 4.31 3.09
N TYR A 75 -5.04 4.00 3.94
CA TYR A 75 -6.38 3.63 3.50
C TYR A 75 -7.01 4.74 2.66
N GLU A 76 -6.88 6.00 3.10
CA GLU A 76 -7.43 7.12 2.36
C GLU A 76 -6.82 7.24 0.95
N VAL A 77 -5.52 7.08 0.82
CA VAL A 77 -4.87 7.13 -0.50
C VAL A 77 -5.37 5.99 -1.37
N ALA A 78 -5.45 4.79 -0.82
CA ALA A 78 -5.88 3.61 -1.58
C ALA A 78 -7.32 3.73 -2.06
N THR A 79 -8.19 4.37 -1.26
CA THR A 79 -9.60 4.52 -1.63
C THR A 79 -9.85 5.73 -2.52
N PHE A 80 -9.03 6.77 -2.39
CA PHE A 80 -9.24 8.01 -3.11
C PHE A 80 -8.84 7.91 -4.59
N TYR A 81 -7.74 7.23 -4.89
CA TYR A 81 -7.23 7.17 -6.26
C TYR A 81 -7.79 5.95 -7.00
N THR A 82 -8.32 6.20 -8.20
CA THR A 82 -9.00 5.16 -8.99
C THR A 82 -8.10 4.06 -9.50
N MET A 83 -6.79 4.30 -9.55
CA MET A 83 -5.84 3.29 -10.04
C MET A 83 -5.59 2.14 -9.08
N TYR A 84 -6.03 2.24 -7.83
CA TYR A 84 -5.87 1.16 -6.87
C TYR A 84 -7.16 0.36 -6.73
N ASN A 85 -7.02 -0.96 -6.78
CA ASN A 85 -8.14 -1.88 -6.66
C ASN A 85 -8.19 -2.47 -5.26
N LEU A 86 -9.34 -2.46 -4.63
CA LEU A 86 -9.52 -3.01 -3.27
C LEU A 86 -10.13 -4.40 -3.29
N ALA A 87 -10.39 -4.95 -4.47
CA ALA A 87 -10.91 -6.30 -4.69
C ALA A 87 -10.38 -6.83 -6.01
N PRO A 88 -10.31 -8.16 -6.15
CA PRO A 88 -9.84 -8.79 -7.40
C PRO A 88 -10.66 -8.36 -8.60
#